data_0cfe06c5b4104c770eacccd9f2c4fff2
#
_entry.id   0cfe06c5b4104c770eacccd9f2c4fff2
#
_cell.length_a   1.000
_cell.length_b   1.000
_cell.length_c   1.000
_cell.angle_alpha   90.00
_cell.angle_beta   90.00
_cell.angle_gamma   90.00
#
_symmetry.space_group_name_H-M   'P 1'
#
loop_
_entity.id
_entity.type
_entity.pdbx_description
1 polymer ?
#
loop_
_entity_poly.entity_id
_entity_poly.type
_entity_poly.pdbx_seq_one_letter_code
_entity_poly.pdbx_strand_id
1 'polypeptide(L)'
;MDRREFLAGVAAAPLALALGESSSVVAAQTKPATAKRMPIRQSVMASVWTGTKYSFEERCQILSKLGFKGVDLPSREQIPTLKKYGLAPAMMTGTGTSFQDGLIRKELHAKFEPAIRAGIDMCVEVGCPNLIALPGERRGMSREEGAENAAAILSKVKGYAEEKGINLCMEITNSKVVADQRTDQVFDRLEWGWDVCKRVNSPRMKIVYDMYHVQIMNGDIVRNMQDNLQYICHIHVAGVPSRQEIDDTQELNYRFIANAIADSGYDGFVAHEWRPGPGRDAVKSLEQCFAILNV
;
A
#
# COMPACT_ATOMS: atom_id res chain seq x y z
N MET A 1 -47.00 -31.71 -11.24
CA MET A 1 -46.24 -31.55 -12.48
C MET A 1 -44.90 -32.16 -12.29
N ASP A 2 -44.69 -33.30 -12.96
CA ASP A 2 -43.53 -34.16 -12.76
C ASP A 2 -42.35 -33.65 -13.57
N ARG A 3 -41.12 -33.74 -12.99
CA ARG A 3 -39.83 -33.24 -13.54
C ARG A 3 -39.35 -33.94 -14.81
N ARG A 4 -40.15 -34.86 -15.39
CA ARG A 4 -39.77 -35.70 -16.53
C ARG A 4 -40.31 -35.26 -17.90
N GLU A 5 -41.11 -34.20 -17.98
CA GLU A 5 -41.76 -33.79 -19.26
C GLU A 5 -41.10 -32.61 -19.98
N PHE A 6 -39.91 -32.13 -19.51
CA PHE A 6 -39.25 -30.95 -20.13
C PHE A 6 -38.15 -31.29 -21.17
N LEU A 7 -37.97 -32.53 -21.55
CA LEU A 7 -36.87 -32.92 -22.46
C LEU A 7 -37.33 -33.54 -23.78
N ALA A 8 -38.49 -33.24 -24.33
CA ALA A 8 -38.88 -33.72 -25.66
C ALA A 8 -39.37 -32.54 -26.52
N GLY A 9 -38.52 -32.03 -27.40
CA GLY A 9 -38.94 -31.16 -28.48
C GLY A 9 -37.98 -30.06 -28.92
N VAL A 10 -36.80 -30.41 -29.42
CA VAL A 10 -36.08 -29.52 -30.36
C VAL A 10 -35.58 -30.37 -31.55
N ALA A 11 -36.29 -30.24 -32.65
CA ALA A 11 -35.88 -30.84 -33.93
C ALA A 11 -34.65 -30.10 -34.50
N ALA A 12 -33.69 -30.91 -34.99
CA ALA A 12 -32.46 -30.44 -35.62
C ALA A 12 -32.74 -29.89 -37.04
N ALA A 13 -32.26 -28.69 -37.32
CA ALA A 13 -32.01 -28.20 -38.67
C ALA A 13 -30.49 -28.03 -38.86
N PRO A 14 -29.91 -28.47 -39.96
CA PRO A 14 -28.48 -28.34 -40.17
C PRO A 14 -28.14 -26.93 -40.67
N LEU A 15 -27.44 -26.15 -39.84
CA LEU A 15 -26.83 -24.90 -40.28
C LEU A 15 -25.38 -25.18 -40.68
N ALA A 16 -25.07 -25.06 -41.96
CA ALA A 16 -23.68 -25.13 -42.44
C ALA A 16 -22.95 -23.87 -41.98
N LEU A 17 -22.04 -24.05 -41.00
CA LEU A 17 -21.11 -22.99 -40.59
C LEU A 17 -19.83 -23.10 -41.43
N ALA A 18 -19.56 -22.05 -42.20
CA ALA A 18 -18.26 -21.82 -42.81
C ALA A 18 -17.21 -21.62 -41.69
N LEU A 19 -16.24 -22.51 -41.60
CA LEU A 19 -15.09 -22.40 -40.71
C LEU A 19 -14.16 -21.30 -41.26
N GLY A 20 -14.34 -20.07 -40.76
CA GLY A 20 -13.31 -19.06 -40.83
C GLY A 20 -12.30 -19.31 -39.72
N GLU A 21 -11.10 -19.73 -40.05
CA GLU A 21 -9.99 -19.86 -39.09
C GLU A 21 -9.59 -18.50 -38.56
N SER A 22 -10.19 -18.09 -37.43
CA SER A 22 -9.65 -17.01 -36.63
C SER A 22 -8.52 -17.57 -35.76
N SER A 23 -7.29 -17.51 -36.26
CA SER A 23 -6.10 -17.76 -35.44
C SER A 23 -6.04 -16.66 -34.36
N SER A 24 -6.71 -16.87 -33.23
CA SER A 24 -6.44 -16.12 -32.02
C SER A 24 -5.05 -16.51 -31.53
N VAL A 25 -4.06 -15.70 -31.91
CA VAL A 25 -2.74 -15.73 -31.28
C VAL A 25 -2.96 -15.33 -29.82
N VAL A 26 -3.12 -16.35 -28.96
CA VAL A 26 -2.95 -16.15 -27.52
C VAL A 26 -1.49 -15.76 -27.35
N ALA A 27 -1.24 -14.48 -27.19
CA ALA A 27 0.08 -13.99 -26.82
C ALA A 27 0.47 -14.75 -25.55
N ALA A 28 1.45 -15.64 -25.69
CA ALA A 28 2.07 -16.30 -24.54
C ALA A 28 2.56 -15.17 -23.62
N GLN A 29 1.96 -15.05 -22.46
CA GLN A 29 2.46 -14.18 -21.41
C GLN A 29 3.87 -14.69 -21.09
N THR A 30 4.87 -13.99 -21.59
CA THR A 30 6.26 -14.23 -21.24
C THR A 30 6.34 -14.05 -19.73
N LYS A 31 6.58 -15.16 -19.02
CA LYS A 31 6.88 -15.15 -17.59
C LYS A 31 7.98 -14.11 -17.38
N PRO A 32 7.78 -13.06 -16.56
CA PRO A 32 8.83 -12.08 -16.36
C PRO A 32 10.09 -12.81 -15.92
N ALA A 33 11.24 -12.36 -16.43
CA ALA A 33 12.54 -12.87 -15.99
C ALA A 33 12.52 -12.92 -14.47
N THR A 34 12.87 -14.08 -13.88
CA THR A 34 12.79 -14.30 -12.43
C THR A 34 13.59 -13.21 -11.73
N ALA A 35 12.90 -12.25 -11.12
CA ALA A 35 13.55 -11.23 -10.32
C ALA A 35 14.36 -11.93 -9.22
N LYS A 36 15.52 -11.35 -8.84
CA LYS A 36 16.31 -11.89 -7.73
C LYS A 36 15.47 -11.79 -6.46
N ARG A 37 15.28 -12.93 -5.77
CA ARG A 37 14.61 -12.96 -4.48
C ARG A 37 15.31 -12.01 -3.50
N MET A 38 14.54 -11.16 -2.83
CA MET A 38 15.04 -10.18 -1.87
C MET A 38 14.52 -10.47 -0.46
N PRO A 39 15.34 -10.31 0.59
CA PRO A 39 14.87 -10.41 1.96
C PRO A 39 13.93 -9.24 2.25
N ILE A 40 12.83 -9.50 2.95
CA ILE A 40 11.86 -8.46 3.32
C ILE A 40 12.46 -7.54 4.38
N ARG A 41 12.52 -6.25 4.09
CA ARG A 41 12.92 -5.21 5.03
C ARG A 41 11.70 -4.80 5.84
N GLN A 42 11.59 -5.27 7.08
CA GLN A 42 10.43 -5.02 7.92
C GLN A 42 10.59 -3.72 8.71
N SER A 43 9.50 -2.93 8.79
CA SER A 43 9.37 -1.72 9.62
C SER A 43 8.09 -1.77 10.45
N VAL A 44 7.92 -0.81 11.37
CA VAL A 44 6.82 -0.81 12.34
C VAL A 44 6.20 0.57 12.48
N MET A 45 4.86 0.63 12.44
CA MET A 45 4.05 1.81 12.74
C MET A 45 3.85 2.01 14.25
N ALA A 46 3.56 3.23 14.64
CA ALA A 46 3.24 3.58 16.03
C ALA A 46 2.02 2.82 16.58
N SER A 47 1.08 2.40 15.73
CA SER A 47 -0.14 1.66 16.08
C SER A 47 0.13 0.36 16.84
N VAL A 48 1.23 -0.32 16.54
CA VAL A 48 1.66 -1.59 17.17
C VAL A 48 1.94 -1.42 18.67
N TRP A 49 2.29 -0.23 19.09
CA TRP A 49 2.61 0.08 20.50
C TRP A 49 1.40 0.60 21.29
N THR A 50 0.19 0.55 20.71
CA THR A 50 -1.04 0.97 21.40
C THR A 50 -1.22 0.22 22.71
N GLY A 51 -1.49 0.96 23.79
CA GLY A 51 -1.67 0.38 25.12
C GLY A 51 -0.36 0.02 25.87
N THR A 52 0.80 0.19 25.26
CA THR A 52 2.10 -0.03 25.91
C THR A 52 2.64 1.26 26.55
N LYS A 53 3.58 1.11 27.50
CA LYS A 53 4.26 2.21 28.17
C LYS A 53 5.71 2.42 27.71
N TYR A 54 6.15 1.67 26.69
CA TYR A 54 7.52 1.78 26.18
C TYR A 54 7.79 3.18 25.62
N SER A 55 8.87 3.80 26.05
CA SER A 55 9.43 5.01 25.44
C SER A 55 9.86 4.72 24.00
N PHE A 56 10.03 5.76 23.20
CA PHE A 56 10.48 5.58 21.82
C PHE A 56 11.84 4.86 21.73
N GLU A 57 12.75 5.16 22.65
CA GLU A 57 14.08 4.53 22.70
C GLU A 57 13.97 3.03 23.03
N GLU A 58 13.15 2.64 24.00
CA GLU A 58 12.90 1.23 24.31
C GLU A 58 12.30 0.48 23.12
N ARG A 59 11.35 1.11 22.40
CA ARG A 59 10.80 0.55 21.15
C ARG A 59 11.91 0.30 20.12
N CYS A 60 12.78 1.28 19.88
CA CYS A 60 13.90 1.12 18.96
C CYS A 60 14.86 0.00 19.38
N GLN A 61 15.14 -0.14 20.68
CA GLN A 61 15.96 -1.21 21.22
C GLN A 61 15.34 -2.58 20.98
N ILE A 62 14.04 -2.73 21.22
CA ILE A 62 13.28 -3.97 20.96
C ILE A 62 13.30 -4.31 19.47
N LEU A 63 12.97 -3.35 18.61
CA LEU A 63 12.93 -3.55 17.16
C LEU A 63 14.29 -3.98 16.59
N SER A 64 15.36 -3.33 17.04
CA SER A 64 16.73 -3.67 16.63
C SER A 64 17.09 -5.11 17.02
N LYS A 65 16.76 -5.53 18.26
CA LYS A 65 17.00 -6.90 18.74
C LYS A 65 16.21 -7.96 17.96
N LEU A 66 14.98 -7.65 17.56
CA LEU A 66 14.14 -8.54 16.76
C LEU A 66 14.56 -8.60 15.28
N GLY A 67 15.40 -7.69 14.82
CA GLY A 67 15.93 -7.68 13.45
C GLY A 67 15.19 -6.75 12.48
N PHE A 68 14.24 -5.95 12.95
CA PHE A 68 13.59 -4.91 12.15
C PHE A 68 14.60 -3.93 11.57
N LYS A 69 14.24 -3.29 10.45
CA LYS A 69 15.13 -2.37 9.71
C LYS A 69 14.65 -0.93 9.71
N GLY A 70 13.41 -0.67 10.13
CA GLY A 70 12.88 0.69 10.08
C GLY A 70 11.69 0.94 11.00
N VAL A 71 11.34 2.21 11.08
CA VAL A 71 10.13 2.72 11.74
C VAL A 71 9.40 3.64 10.75
N ASP A 72 8.10 3.50 10.68
CA ASP A 72 7.23 4.32 9.86
C ASP A 72 6.80 5.59 10.59
N LEU A 73 6.78 6.68 9.84
CA LEU A 73 6.30 7.99 10.26
C LEU A 73 6.91 8.49 11.58
N PRO A 74 8.22 8.32 11.82
CA PRO A 74 8.86 8.92 12.98
C PRO A 74 8.85 10.44 12.87
N SER A 75 8.87 11.16 14.01
CA SER A 75 9.12 12.59 13.99
C SER A 75 10.60 12.89 13.70
N ARG A 76 10.90 14.11 13.27
CA ARG A 76 12.29 14.52 12.97
C ARG A 76 13.21 14.38 14.19
N GLU A 77 12.70 14.69 15.38
CA GLU A 77 13.41 14.58 16.65
C GLU A 77 13.77 13.13 17.02
N GLN A 78 13.01 12.17 16.49
CA GLN A 78 13.22 10.74 16.73
C GLN A 78 14.32 10.11 15.85
N ILE A 79 14.75 10.78 14.78
CA ILE A 79 15.72 10.25 13.82
C ILE A 79 17.09 9.89 14.45
N PRO A 80 17.67 10.72 15.34
CA PRO A 80 18.93 10.36 15.98
C PRO A 80 18.82 9.05 16.79
N THR A 81 17.70 8.85 17.47
CA THR A 81 17.44 7.61 18.23
C THR A 81 17.31 6.40 17.30
N LEU A 82 16.61 6.52 16.17
CA LEU A 82 16.54 5.44 15.17
C LEU A 82 17.95 5.04 14.72
N LYS A 83 18.78 6.00 14.30
CA LYS A 83 20.14 5.77 13.81
C LYS A 83 21.03 5.10 14.86
N LYS A 84 20.88 5.47 16.15
CA LYS A 84 21.60 4.85 17.28
C LYS A 84 21.38 3.33 17.35
N TYR A 85 20.19 2.86 16.99
CA TYR A 85 19.84 1.44 17.02
C TYR A 85 19.89 0.76 15.63
N GLY A 86 20.51 1.40 14.62
CA GLY A 86 20.64 0.85 13.27
C GLY A 86 19.33 0.74 12.50
N LEU A 87 18.32 1.53 12.89
CA LEU A 87 17.02 1.60 12.22
C LEU A 87 16.97 2.81 11.26
N ALA A 88 16.20 2.68 10.19
CA ALA A 88 15.97 3.75 9.23
C ALA A 88 14.53 4.29 9.34
N PRO A 89 14.29 5.57 9.00
CA PRO A 89 12.94 6.03 8.71
C PRO A 89 12.47 5.40 7.40
N ALA A 90 11.37 4.64 7.43
CA ALA A 90 10.86 3.95 6.26
C ALA A 90 9.93 4.84 5.42
N MET A 91 9.24 5.76 6.08
CA MET A 91 8.37 6.78 5.48
C MET A 91 8.30 7.99 6.40
N MET A 92 8.17 9.20 5.80
CA MET A 92 7.99 10.45 6.54
C MET A 92 6.65 11.10 6.19
N THR A 93 6.15 11.95 7.11
CA THR A 93 5.06 12.90 6.87
C THR A 93 5.64 14.29 6.56
N GLY A 94 4.78 15.27 6.26
CA GLY A 94 5.22 16.66 6.11
C GLY A 94 4.67 17.38 4.89
N THR A 95 3.78 16.76 4.13
CA THR A 95 3.14 17.34 2.95
C THR A 95 2.02 18.35 3.28
N GLY A 96 1.61 18.45 4.54
CA GLY A 96 0.45 19.23 4.97
C GLY A 96 -0.89 18.62 4.60
N THR A 97 -0.92 17.46 3.92
CA THR A 97 -2.13 16.72 3.59
C THR A 97 -2.64 15.90 4.76
N SER A 98 -3.92 15.57 4.77
CA SER A 98 -4.57 14.73 5.77
C SER A 98 -5.61 13.81 5.12
N PHE A 99 -6.19 12.91 5.90
CA PHE A 99 -7.31 12.07 5.42
C PHE A 99 -8.53 12.89 5.03
N GLN A 100 -8.76 14.06 5.65
CA GLN A 100 -9.86 14.96 5.36
C GLN A 100 -9.52 15.89 4.20
N ASP A 101 -8.36 16.56 4.29
CA ASP A 101 -7.92 17.58 3.35
C ASP A 101 -6.61 17.12 2.69
N GLY A 102 -6.71 16.63 1.47
CA GLY A 102 -5.59 16.06 0.74
C GLY A 102 -5.46 16.58 -0.69
N LEU A 103 -4.68 15.86 -1.48
CA LEU A 103 -4.27 16.25 -2.83
C LEU A 103 -5.42 16.62 -3.78
N ILE A 104 -6.63 16.07 -3.55
CA ILE A 104 -7.78 16.37 -4.40
C ILE A 104 -8.40 17.75 -4.12
N ARG A 105 -7.98 18.44 -3.03
CA ARG A 105 -8.47 19.78 -2.67
C ARG A 105 -7.69 20.85 -3.42
N LYS A 106 -8.16 21.19 -4.63
CA LYS A 106 -7.49 22.16 -5.52
C LYS A 106 -7.28 23.52 -4.87
N GLU A 107 -8.21 23.95 -4.04
CA GLU A 107 -8.15 25.19 -3.25
C GLU A 107 -7.01 25.22 -2.22
N LEU A 108 -6.48 24.06 -1.84
CA LEU A 108 -5.36 23.92 -0.90
C LEU A 108 -4.02 23.69 -1.58
N HIS A 109 -3.96 23.57 -2.90
CA HIS A 109 -2.72 23.31 -3.63
C HIS A 109 -1.63 24.34 -3.37
N ALA A 110 -2.00 25.64 -3.26
CA ALA A 110 -1.05 26.70 -2.94
C ALA A 110 -0.38 26.53 -1.55
N LYS A 111 -1.06 25.87 -0.61
CA LYS A 111 -0.52 25.49 0.70
C LYS A 111 0.30 24.20 0.62
N PHE A 112 -0.17 23.19 -0.12
CA PHE A 112 0.47 21.88 -0.16
C PHE A 112 1.75 21.88 -0.97
N GLU A 113 1.83 22.61 -2.08
CA GLU A 113 3.03 22.60 -2.94
C GLU A 113 4.32 22.95 -2.18
N PRO A 114 4.42 24.07 -1.43
CA PRO A 114 5.62 24.37 -0.66
C PRO A 114 5.86 23.38 0.48
N ALA A 115 4.81 22.84 1.10
CA ALA A 115 4.95 21.83 2.14
C ALA A 115 5.50 20.51 1.59
N ILE A 116 5.05 20.07 0.40
CA ILE A 116 5.57 18.87 -0.28
C ILE A 116 7.07 19.05 -0.60
N ARG A 117 7.48 20.22 -1.12
CA ARG A 117 8.90 20.51 -1.40
C ARG A 117 9.75 20.47 -0.13
N ALA A 118 9.29 21.12 0.94
CA ALA A 118 9.96 21.05 2.24
C ALA A 118 10.02 19.64 2.83
N GLY A 119 8.95 18.84 2.63
CA GLY A 119 8.93 17.43 3.02
C GLY A 119 9.94 16.59 2.23
N ILE A 120 10.11 16.85 0.92
CA ILE A 120 11.14 16.21 0.11
C ILE A 120 12.54 16.54 0.64
N ASP A 121 12.82 17.82 0.95
CA ASP A 121 14.12 18.23 1.52
C ASP A 121 14.39 17.56 2.86
N MET A 122 13.38 17.50 3.72
CA MET A 122 13.47 16.77 4.98
C MET A 122 13.77 15.28 4.76
N CYS A 123 13.12 14.63 3.80
CA CYS A 123 13.40 13.23 3.47
C CYS A 123 14.86 13.01 3.06
N VAL A 124 15.43 13.90 2.25
CA VAL A 124 16.85 13.88 1.88
C VAL A 124 17.73 14.02 3.12
N GLU A 125 17.46 14.99 3.98
CA GLU A 125 18.21 15.26 5.20
C GLU A 125 18.27 14.04 6.15
N VAL A 126 17.11 13.40 6.35
CA VAL A 126 17.02 12.26 7.29
C VAL A 126 17.43 10.92 6.67
N GLY A 127 17.53 10.85 5.33
CA GLY A 127 17.82 9.62 4.57
C GLY A 127 16.61 8.70 4.43
N CYS A 128 15.41 9.28 4.31
CA CYS A 128 14.18 8.52 4.06
C CYS A 128 13.80 8.55 2.57
N PRO A 129 13.50 7.42 1.92
CA PRO A 129 13.18 7.42 0.49
C PRO A 129 11.73 7.83 0.18
N ASN A 130 10.84 7.87 1.16
CA ASN A 130 9.40 7.94 0.97
C ASN A 130 8.76 9.08 1.77
N LEU A 131 7.95 9.90 1.09
CA LEU A 131 7.13 10.97 1.67
C LEU A 131 5.65 10.69 1.39
N ILE A 132 4.85 10.50 2.44
CA ILE A 132 3.41 10.24 2.28
C ILE A 132 2.65 11.52 1.95
N ALA A 133 1.74 11.43 0.96
CA ALA A 133 0.84 12.51 0.55
C ALA A 133 -0.59 11.96 0.42
N LEU A 134 -1.45 12.29 1.36
CA LEU A 134 -2.81 11.74 1.44
C LEU A 134 -3.73 12.41 0.43
N PRO A 135 -4.56 11.62 -0.31
CA PRO A 135 -5.47 12.15 -1.31
C PRO A 135 -6.65 12.96 -0.74
N GLY A 136 -7.25 12.52 0.37
CA GLY A 136 -8.34 13.21 1.05
C GLY A 136 -9.74 12.65 0.77
N GLU A 137 -10.74 13.21 1.46
CA GLU A 137 -12.16 12.86 1.32
C GLU A 137 -12.78 13.53 0.10
N ARG A 138 -13.70 12.83 -0.57
CA ARG A 138 -14.42 13.34 -1.76
C ARG A 138 -15.37 14.49 -1.44
N ARG A 139 -16.16 14.37 -0.38
CA ARG A 139 -17.20 15.37 -0.05
C ARG A 139 -18.07 15.72 -1.25
N GLY A 140 -18.52 14.68 -1.97
CA GLY A 140 -19.33 14.83 -3.18
C GLY A 140 -18.57 14.99 -4.50
N MET A 141 -17.25 15.20 -4.47
CA MET A 141 -16.39 15.23 -5.67
C MET A 141 -16.39 13.86 -6.37
N SER A 142 -16.39 13.85 -7.69
CA SER A 142 -16.21 12.61 -8.45
C SER A 142 -14.79 12.06 -8.31
N ARG A 143 -14.60 10.74 -8.48
CA ARG A 143 -13.23 10.16 -8.49
C ARG A 143 -12.40 10.68 -9.65
N GLU A 144 -13.01 10.96 -10.80
CA GLU A 144 -12.34 11.52 -11.97
C GLU A 144 -11.79 12.91 -11.68
N GLU A 145 -12.63 13.83 -11.20
CA GLU A 145 -12.21 15.17 -10.79
C GLU A 145 -11.11 15.12 -9.70
N GLY A 146 -11.26 14.20 -8.74
CA GLY A 146 -10.24 13.97 -7.72
C GLY A 146 -8.91 13.52 -8.31
N ALA A 147 -8.91 12.64 -9.32
CA ALA A 147 -7.71 12.19 -10.00
C ALA A 147 -7.04 13.33 -10.79
N GLU A 148 -7.81 14.16 -11.48
CA GLU A 148 -7.33 15.36 -12.18
C GLU A 148 -6.65 16.33 -11.19
N ASN A 149 -7.30 16.64 -10.07
CA ASN A 149 -6.78 17.55 -9.07
C ASN A 149 -5.50 17.00 -8.41
N ALA A 150 -5.48 15.73 -8.02
CA ALA A 150 -4.28 15.10 -7.46
C ALA A 150 -3.12 15.09 -8.47
N ALA A 151 -3.38 14.71 -9.72
CA ALA A 151 -2.37 14.73 -10.77
C ALA A 151 -1.84 16.15 -11.07
N ALA A 152 -2.69 17.17 -10.98
CA ALA A 152 -2.30 18.56 -11.21
C ALA A 152 -1.25 19.06 -10.20
N ILE A 153 -1.44 18.83 -8.89
CA ILE A 153 -0.45 19.25 -7.89
C ILE A 153 0.80 18.38 -7.95
N LEU A 154 0.66 17.05 -8.08
CA LEU A 154 1.79 16.14 -8.13
C LEU A 154 2.68 16.41 -9.36
N SER A 155 2.10 16.81 -10.48
CA SER A 155 2.86 17.21 -11.68
C SER A 155 3.69 18.48 -11.47
N LYS A 156 3.32 19.38 -10.57
CA LYS A 156 4.11 20.58 -10.24
C LYS A 156 5.36 20.24 -9.42
N VAL A 157 5.34 19.16 -8.66
CA VAL A 157 6.43 18.80 -7.74
C VAL A 157 7.23 17.58 -8.21
N LYS A 158 6.77 16.84 -9.24
CA LYS A 158 7.40 15.59 -9.69
C LYS A 158 8.88 15.75 -10.07
N GLY A 159 9.21 16.79 -10.83
CA GLY A 159 10.60 17.04 -11.25
C GLY A 159 11.53 17.28 -10.07
N TYR A 160 11.04 17.94 -9.01
CA TYR A 160 11.80 18.12 -7.78
C TYR A 160 11.98 16.79 -7.01
N ALA A 161 10.93 15.99 -6.93
CA ALA A 161 10.99 14.65 -6.33
C ALA A 161 11.95 13.73 -7.11
N GLU A 162 11.97 13.81 -8.44
CA GLU A 162 12.89 13.08 -9.32
C GLU A 162 14.34 13.50 -9.08
N GLU A 163 14.63 14.81 -9.07
CA GLU A 163 15.95 15.36 -8.78
C GLU A 163 16.50 14.89 -7.43
N LYS A 164 15.65 14.92 -6.39
CA LYS A 164 16.03 14.53 -5.04
C LYS A 164 15.98 13.02 -4.79
N GLY A 165 15.44 12.24 -5.71
CA GLY A 165 15.32 10.78 -5.57
C GLY A 165 14.26 10.32 -4.55
N ILE A 166 13.30 11.18 -4.17
CA ILE A 166 12.28 10.90 -3.16
C ILE A 166 10.97 10.46 -3.81
N ASN A 167 10.37 9.40 -3.31
CA ASN A 167 9.05 8.94 -3.72
C ASN A 167 7.96 9.75 -3.02
N LEU A 168 6.96 10.20 -3.80
CA LEU A 168 5.71 10.74 -3.28
C LEU A 168 4.68 9.63 -3.28
N CYS A 169 4.20 9.25 -2.11
CA CYS A 169 3.43 8.03 -1.90
C CYS A 169 2.01 8.35 -1.46
N MET A 170 1.01 8.00 -2.28
CA MET A 170 -0.40 8.05 -1.88
C MET A 170 -0.78 6.74 -1.19
N GLU A 171 -1.51 6.81 -0.08
CA GLU A 171 -1.97 5.61 0.62
C GLU A 171 -3.40 5.24 0.22
N ILE A 172 -3.62 3.96 -0.12
CA ILE A 172 -4.97 3.41 -0.27
C ILE A 172 -5.61 3.25 1.10
N THR A 173 -6.91 3.53 1.18
CA THR A 173 -7.73 3.31 2.36
C THR A 173 -8.97 2.47 2.02
N ASN A 174 -9.80 2.14 2.99
CA ASN A 174 -11.10 1.51 2.71
C ASN A 174 -12.26 2.43 3.09
N SER A 175 -13.35 2.31 2.35
CA SER A 175 -14.61 3.02 2.61
C SER A 175 -15.71 2.14 3.20
N LYS A 176 -15.41 0.85 3.48
CA LYS A 176 -16.39 -0.13 3.98
C LYS A 176 -16.40 -0.25 5.50
N VAL A 177 -15.24 -0.08 6.17
CA VAL A 177 -15.14 -0.26 7.61
C VAL A 177 -15.39 1.07 8.31
N VAL A 178 -16.60 1.24 8.86
CA VAL A 178 -17.03 2.49 9.54
C VAL A 178 -16.14 2.83 10.74
N ALA A 179 -15.61 1.81 11.43
CA ALA A 179 -14.72 2.00 12.57
C ALA A 179 -13.40 2.70 12.20
N ASP A 180 -12.98 2.65 10.94
CA ASP A 180 -11.79 3.36 10.45
C ASP A 180 -12.07 4.85 10.22
N GLN A 181 -13.34 5.30 10.32
CA GLN A 181 -13.78 6.68 10.15
C GLN A 181 -13.35 7.34 8.81
N ARG A 182 -13.25 6.54 7.74
CA ARG A 182 -12.71 6.96 6.43
C ARG A 182 -13.64 6.57 5.28
N THR A 183 -14.95 6.71 5.48
CA THR A 183 -15.96 6.18 4.55
C THR A 183 -16.12 6.97 3.25
N ASP A 184 -15.49 8.13 3.10
CA ASP A 184 -15.59 8.99 1.89
C ASP A 184 -14.23 9.30 1.24
N GLN A 185 -13.24 8.43 1.42
CA GLN A 185 -11.92 8.62 0.81
C GLN A 185 -12.00 8.43 -0.72
N VAL A 186 -11.25 9.26 -1.46
CA VAL A 186 -11.19 9.16 -2.91
C VAL A 186 -10.38 7.94 -3.36
N PHE A 187 -9.30 7.63 -2.65
CA PHE A 187 -8.43 6.50 -2.93
C PHE A 187 -8.80 5.29 -2.06
N ASP A 188 -9.91 4.66 -2.40
CA ASP A 188 -10.39 3.40 -1.82
C ASP A 188 -10.39 2.23 -2.82
N ARG A 189 -9.84 2.42 -4.02
CA ARG A 189 -9.72 1.43 -5.09
C ARG A 189 -8.38 1.58 -5.78
N LEU A 190 -7.69 0.48 -6.02
CA LEU A 190 -6.36 0.46 -6.62
C LEU A 190 -6.32 1.14 -8.00
N GLU A 191 -7.37 0.98 -8.81
CA GLU A 191 -7.45 1.55 -10.14
C GLU A 191 -7.31 3.06 -10.13
N TRP A 192 -7.85 3.73 -9.10
CA TRP A 192 -7.71 5.19 -8.94
C TRP A 192 -6.25 5.59 -8.69
N GLY A 193 -5.56 4.88 -7.81
CA GLY A 193 -4.15 5.14 -7.52
C GLY A 193 -3.25 4.92 -8.74
N TRP A 194 -3.50 3.83 -9.48
CA TRP A 194 -2.78 3.54 -10.74
C TRP A 194 -3.03 4.61 -11.80
N ASP A 195 -4.26 5.09 -11.91
CA ASP A 195 -4.63 6.16 -12.85
C ASP A 195 -3.89 7.46 -12.54
N VAL A 196 -3.88 7.91 -11.28
CA VAL A 196 -3.11 9.10 -10.88
C VAL A 196 -1.61 8.92 -11.16
N CYS A 197 -1.03 7.78 -10.85
CA CYS A 197 0.38 7.51 -11.15
C CYS A 197 0.68 7.62 -12.66
N LYS A 198 -0.19 7.07 -13.50
CA LYS A 198 -0.07 7.14 -14.96
C LYS A 198 -0.21 8.57 -15.48
N ARG A 199 -1.18 9.35 -14.98
CA ARG A 199 -1.38 10.77 -15.38
C ARG A 199 -0.16 11.63 -15.00
N VAL A 200 0.40 11.43 -13.82
CA VAL A 200 1.61 12.17 -13.40
C VAL A 200 2.83 11.73 -14.22
N ASN A 201 2.92 10.47 -14.60
CA ASN A 201 3.98 9.87 -15.39
C ASN A 201 5.38 10.24 -14.83
N SER A 202 5.65 9.76 -13.61
CA SER A 202 6.92 9.96 -12.93
C SER A 202 7.35 8.67 -12.21
N PRO A 203 8.63 8.29 -12.27
CA PRO A 203 9.14 7.13 -11.54
C PRO A 203 9.09 7.33 -10.02
N ARG A 204 8.87 8.57 -9.55
CA ARG A 204 8.76 8.92 -8.13
C ARG A 204 7.32 9.05 -7.64
N MET A 205 6.33 8.92 -8.53
CA MET A 205 4.94 8.89 -8.14
C MET A 205 4.53 7.45 -7.83
N LYS A 206 4.23 7.20 -6.56
CA LYS A 206 4.03 5.85 -6.02
C LYS A 206 2.79 5.78 -5.13
N ILE A 207 2.50 4.56 -4.70
CA ILE A 207 1.49 4.32 -3.66
C ILE A 207 2.10 3.54 -2.47
N VAL A 208 1.48 3.70 -1.33
CA VAL A 208 1.54 2.76 -0.21
C VAL A 208 0.49 1.69 -0.47
N TYR A 209 0.93 0.46 -0.61
CA TYR A 209 0.08 -0.70 -0.83
C TYR A 209 -0.30 -1.31 0.51
N ASP A 210 -1.35 -0.79 1.14
CA ASP A 210 -1.85 -1.33 2.41
C ASP A 210 -2.74 -2.56 2.15
N MET A 211 -2.20 -3.74 2.45
CA MET A 211 -2.86 -5.02 2.20
C MET A 211 -4.16 -5.21 2.99
N TYR A 212 -4.27 -4.58 4.16
CA TYR A 212 -5.53 -4.56 4.92
C TYR A 212 -6.65 -3.86 4.11
N HIS A 213 -6.36 -2.67 3.61
CA HIS A 213 -7.32 -1.92 2.81
C HIS A 213 -7.59 -2.57 1.45
N VAL A 214 -6.54 -3.07 0.81
CA VAL A 214 -6.66 -3.78 -0.49
C VAL A 214 -7.54 -5.02 -0.35
N GLN A 215 -7.35 -5.84 0.70
CA GLN A 215 -8.19 -7.03 0.90
C GLN A 215 -9.67 -6.67 1.02
N ILE A 216 -9.99 -5.63 1.79
CA ILE A 216 -11.37 -5.19 2.02
C ILE A 216 -12.03 -4.66 0.74
N MET A 217 -11.29 -3.95 -0.09
CA MET A 217 -11.83 -3.21 -1.24
C MET A 217 -11.71 -3.96 -2.57
N ASN A 218 -10.57 -4.57 -2.84
CA ASN A 218 -10.22 -5.17 -4.12
C ASN A 218 -10.07 -6.71 -4.06
N GLY A 219 -9.44 -7.22 -2.99
CA GLY A 219 -8.95 -8.61 -2.98
C GLY A 219 -7.78 -8.84 -3.92
N ASP A 220 -7.52 -10.12 -4.27
CA ASP A 220 -6.48 -10.55 -5.24
C ASP A 220 -5.11 -9.87 -5.02
N ILE A 221 -4.69 -9.81 -3.73
CA ILE A 221 -3.56 -9.01 -3.24
C ILE A 221 -2.27 -9.27 -4.04
N VAL A 222 -1.92 -10.54 -4.24
CA VAL A 222 -0.61 -10.87 -4.85
C VAL A 222 -0.56 -10.49 -6.32
N ARG A 223 -1.62 -10.78 -7.10
CA ARG A 223 -1.67 -10.41 -8.51
C ARG A 223 -1.67 -8.89 -8.69
N ASN A 224 -2.53 -8.18 -7.96
CA ASN A 224 -2.56 -6.72 -8.00
C ASN A 224 -1.20 -6.08 -7.67
N MET A 225 -0.47 -6.64 -6.70
CA MET A 225 0.88 -6.20 -6.35
C MET A 225 1.87 -6.48 -7.49
N GLN A 226 1.90 -7.71 -8.01
CA GLN A 226 2.87 -8.13 -9.01
C GLN A 226 2.70 -7.39 -10.35
N ASP A 227 1.45 -7.22 -10.81
CA ASP A 227 1.15 -6.53 -12.07
C ASP A 227 1.46 -5.03 -12.02
N ASN A 228 1.54 -4.44 -10.82
CA ASN A 228 1.70 -3.00 -10.61
C ASN A 228 2.89 -2.63 -9.71
N LEU A 229 3.86 -3.52 -9.56
CA LEU A 229 4.99 -3.35 -8.64
C LEU A 229 5.76 -2.04 -8.87
N GLN A 230 5.86 -1.58 -10.12
CA GLN A 230 6.52 -0.33 -10.47
C GLN A 230 5.90 0.91 -9.82
N TYR A 231 4.64 0.83 -9.36
CA TYR A 231 3.96 1.93 -8.66
C TYR A 231 3.99 1.80 -7.14
N ILE A 232 4.53 0.71 -6.57
CA ILE A 232 4.54 0.46 -5.14
C ILE A 232 5.90 0.85 -4.56
N CYS A 233 5.90 1.79 -3.60
CA CYS A 233 7.11 2.18 -2.88
C CYS A 233 7.17 1.62 -1.46
N HIS A 234 6.02 1.30 -0.88
CA HIS A 234 5.87 0.89 0.49
C HIS A 234 4.67 -0.04 0.66
N ILE A 235 4.78 -1.01 1.56
CA ILE A 235 3.72 -1.99 1.83
C ILE A 235 3.36 -1.92 3.30
N HIS A 236 2.05 -1.85 3.60
CA HIS A 236 1.52 -2.03 4.96
C HIS A 236 0.85 -3.40 5.09
N VAL A 237 0.98 -4.01 6.27
CA VAL A 237 0.34 -5.29 6.61
C VAL A 237 -0.40 -5.20 7.93
N ALA A 238 -1.61 -5.74 7.96
CA ALA A 238 -2.41 -5.96 9.17
C ALA A 238 -3.40 -7.10 8.94
N GLY A 239 -3.83 -7.76 9.99
CA GLY A 239 -4.81 -8.84 9.93
C GLY A 239 -6.22 -8.36 9.54
N VAL A 240 -6.89 -9.06 8.65
CA VAL A 240 -8.26 -8.80 8.23
C VAL A 240 -9.18 -9.82 8.89
N PRO A 241 -10.32 -9.41 9.46
CA PRO A 241 -10.99 -8.11 9.38
C PRO A 241 -10.64 -7.11 10.50
N SER A 242 -9.87 -7.50 11.53
CA SER A 242 -9.77 -6.75 12.78
C SER A 242 -8.70 -5.66 12.83
N ARG A 243 -7.83 -5.56 11.79
CA ARG A 243 -6.62 -4.74 11.75
C ARG A 243 -5.66 -5.02 12.93
N GLN A 244 -5.62 -6.29 13.34
CA GLN A 244 -4.75 -6.83 14.39
C GLN A 244 -3.56 -7.59 13.77
N GLU A 245 -2.93 -8.46 14.56
CA GLU A 245 -1.78 -9.27 14.15
C GLU A 245 -2.02 -10.05 12.86
N ILE A 246 -0.94 -10.39 12.15
CA ILE A 246 -0.96 -11.11 10.87
C ILE A 246 -0.78 -12.63 11.03
N ASP A 247 -1.06 -13.16 12.21
CA ASP A 247 -0.98 -14.58 12.52
C ASP A 247 -2.23 -15.37 12.06
N ASP A 248 -2.44 -16.56 12.56
CA ASP A 248 -3.53 -17.47 12.16
C ASP A 248 -4.93 -17.03 12.63
N THR A 249 -5.06 -15.89 13.32
CA THR A 249 -6.35 -15.36 13.81
C THR A 249 -7.06 -14.44 12.81
N GLN A 250 -6.59 -14.39 11.57
CA GLN A 250 -7.09 -13.54 10.48
C GLN A 250 -7.17 -14.32 9.16
N GLU A 251 -7.76 -13.73 8.10
CA GLU A 251 -8.17 -14.47 6.89
C GLU A 251 -7.09 -14.62 5.80
N LEU A 252 -5.96 -13.87 5.87
CA LEU A 252 -4.93 -13.85 4.82
C LEU A 252 -3.79 -14.83 5.10
N ASN A 253 -3.33 -15.54 4.08
CA ASN A 253 -2.13 -16.35 4.19
C ASN A 253 -0.87 -15.49 4.03
N TYR A 254 -0.44 -14.82 5.12
CA TYR A 254 0.71 -13.93 5.07
C TYR A 254 2.03 -14.61 4.77
N ARG A 255 2.19 -15.91 5.06
CA ARG A 255 3.40 -16.65 4.65
C ARG A 255 3.49 -16.80 3.14
N PHE A 256 2.38 -17.09 2.46
CA PHE A 256 2.32 -17.11 1.00
C PHE A 256 2.59 -15.73 0.41
N ILE A 257 1.96 -14.69 0.97
CA ILE A 257 2.14 -13.29 0.54
C ILE A 257 3.60 -12.85 0.72
N ALA A 258 4.24 -13.18 1.84
CA ALA A 258 5.65 -12.87 2.11
C ALA A 258 6.57 -13.48 1.06
N ASN A 259 6.37 -14.75 0.71
CA ASN A 259 7.14 -15.37 -0.37
C ASN A 259 6.93 -14.65 -1.71
N ALA A 260 5.69 -14.29 -2.05
CA ALA A 260 5.40 -13.54 -3.27
C ALA A 260 6.08 -12.17 -3.31
N ILE A 261 6.12 -11.44 -2.18
CA ILE A 261 6.86 -10.17 -2.05
C ILE A 261 8.35 -10.41 -2.30
N ALA A 262 8.96 -11.39 -1.59
CA ALA A 262 10.37 -11.68 -1.70
C ALA A 262 10.76 -12.09 -3.14
N ASP A 263 9.94 -12.92 -3.80
CA ASP A 263 10.17 -13.41 -5.16
C ASP A 263 9.94 -12.35 -6.24
N SER A 264 9.19 -11.27 -5.92
CA SER A 264 8.96 -10.15 -6.86
C SER A 264 10.18 -9.25 -7.04
N GLY A 265 11.20 -9.38 -6.19
CA GLY A 265 12.36 -8.49 -6.18
C GLY A 265 12.09 -7.12 -5.52
N TYR A 266 10.95 -6.99 -4.82
CA TYR A 266 10.64 -5.77 -4.06
C TYR A 266 11.72 -5.50 -3.00
N ASP A 267 12.29 -4.30 -2.99
CA ASP A 267 13.39 -3.88 -2.12
C ASP A 267 12.98 -2.78 -1.11
N GLY A 268 11.71 -2.37 -1.11
CA GLY A 268 11.16 -1.40 -0.16
C GLY A 268 10.93 -1.99 1.23
N PHE A 269 10.24 -1.22 2.07
CA PHE A 269 9.85 -1.67 3.40
C PHE A 269 8.45 -2.30 3.38
N VAL A 270 8.28 -3.32 4.25
CA VAL A 270 6.98 -3.87 4.62
C VAL A 270 6.74 -3.52 6.08
N ALA A 271 5.77 -2.65 6.33
CA ALA A 271 5.49 -2.11 7.65
C ALA A 271 4.32 -2.82 8.33
N HIS A 272 4.53 -3.17 9.59
CA HIS A 272 3.48 -3.65 10.45
C HIS A 272 2.61 -2.47 10.91
N GLU A 273 1.37 -2.40 10.44
CA GLU A 273 0.40 -1.34 10.81
C GLU A 273 -0.82 -1.89 11.53
N TRP A 274 -0.67 -2.94 12.28
CA TRP A 274 -1.71 -3.52 13.10
C TRP A 274 -1.73 -2.94 14.53
N ARG A 275 -2.76 -3.28 15.30
CA ARG A 275 -2.85 -3.02 16.74
C ARG A 275 -2.89 -4.35 17.47
N PRO A 276 -2.25 -4.47 18.65
CA PRO A 276 -2.34 -5.68 19.45
C PRO A 276 -3.80 -6.04 19.75
N GLY A 277 -4.15 -7.30 19.55
CA GLY A 277 -5.43 -7.83 19.92
C GLY A 277 -5.68 -7.73 21.43
N PRO A 278 -6.93 -7.84 21.91
CA PRO A 278 -7.25 -7.75 23.32
C PRO A 278 -6.43 -8.74 24.17
N GLY A 279 -5.72 -8.21 25.19
CA GLY A 279 -4.91 -9.02 26.09
C GLY A 279 -3.59 -9.56 25.53
N ARG A 280 -3.22 -9.18 24.30
CA ARG A 280 -1.96 -9.61 23.68
C ARG A 280 -0.80 -8.69 24.07
N ASP A 281 0.37 -9.29 24.20
CA ASP A 281 1.63 -8.57 24.42
C ASP A 281 2.23 -8.11 23.09
N ALA A 282 2.43 -6.80 22.92
CA ALA A 282 2.90 -6.21 21.67
C ALA A 282 4.28 -6.75 21.23
N VAL A 283 5.19 -7.04 22.17
CA VAL A 283 6.54 -7.53 21.84
C VAL A 283 6.49 -8.96 21.34
N LYS A 284 5.73 -9.83 22.02
CA LYS A 284 5.52 -11.21 21.57
C LYS A 284 4.80 -11.26 20.22
N SER A 285 3.80 -10.39 20.03
CA SER A 285 3.10 -10.27 18.76
C SER A 285 4.06 -9.82 17.65
N LEU A 286 4.95 -8.84 17.91
CA LEU A 286 5.97 -8.42 16.95
C LEU A 286 6.92 -9.55 16.59
N GLU A 287 7.39 -10.33 17.56
CA GLU A 287 8.28 -11.48 17.33
C GLU A 287 7.62 -12.51 16.41
N GLN A 288 6.36 -12.87 16.68
CA GLN A 288 5.58 -13.80 15.85
C GLN A 288 5.35 -13.26 14.44
N CYS A 289 4.89 -12.02 14.33
CA CYS A 289 4.62 -11.39 13.04
C CYS A 289 5.90 -11.18 12.22
N PHE A 290 7.02 -10.84 12.86
CA PHE A 290 8.33 -10.77 12.22
C PHE A 290 8.72 -12.11 11.58
N ALA A 291 8.56 -13.22 12.32
CA ALA A 291 8.89 -14.55 11.84
C ALA A 291 8.01 -15.00 10.66
N ILE A 292 6.75 -14.54 10.56
CA ILE A 292 5.85 -14.83 9.45
C ILE A 292 6.37 -14.20 8.15
N LEU A 293 6.88 -12.96 8.20
CA LEU A 293 7.38 -12.25 7.02
C LEU A 293 8.87 -12.52 6.74
N ASN A 294 9.59 -13.17 7.66
CA ASN A 294 11.01 -13.50 7.49
C ASN A 294 11.15 -14.81 6.68
N VAL A 295 11.16 -14.73 5.33
CA VAL A 295 11.14 -15.83 4.37
C VAL A 295 12.36 -15.85 3.46
#